data_20c3901938883b6bee598100650cc0f1
#
_entry.id   20c3901938883b6bee598100650cc0f1
#
_cell.length_a   1.000
_cell.length_b   1.000
_cell.length_c   1.000
_cell.angle_alpha   90.00
_cell.angle_beta   90.00
_cell.angle_gamma   90.00
#
_symmetry.space_group_name_H-M   'P 1'
#
loop_
_entity.id
_entity.type
_entity.pdbx_description
1 polymer ?
#
loop_
_entity_poly.entity_id
_entity_poly.type
_entity_poly.pdbx_seq_one_letter_code
_entity_poly.pdbx_strand_id
1 'polypeptide(L)'
;TPAVSVIYTDCRSCLTIAERGRSWATSANRANARVWCAIYGTVDSEGALCRALTWIPAHTTQEQIGTLMKSDGLAVTSVEWLANFVVDLLAKRAANSHAVPPACLRAMSDAATAVAERAAVLGLITYASQNHKSHTTDAHGKECVITVRDSRQARKTEKDTVDKAPTP
;
A
#
# COMPACT_ATOMS: atom_id res chain seq x y z
N THR A 1 32.47 26.99 -7.94
CA THR A 1 31.34 26.04 -8.09
C THR A 1 30.73 25.83 -6.71
N PRO A 2 29.44 26.02 -6.50
CA PRO A 2 28.82 25.69 -5.22
C PRO A 2 29.08 24.21 -4.92
N ALA A 3 29.50 23.91 -3.71
CA ALA A 3 29.68 22.53 -3.26
C ALA A 3 28.35 21.79 -3.37
N VAL A 4 28.31 20.73 -4.14
CA VAL A 4 27.12 19.87 -4.21
C VAL A 4 26.94 19.25 -2.82
N SER A 5 25.86 19.60 -2.12
CA SER A 5 25.56 18.98 -0.82
C SER A 5 25.27 17.51 -1.05
N VAL A 6 26.05 16.62 -0.41
CA VAL A 6 25.82 15.18 -0.47
C VAL A 6 24.85 14.78 0.64
N ILE A 7 23.82 14.03 0.30
CA ILE A 7 22.82 13.49 1.22
C ILE A 7 23.07 11.99 1.32
N TYR A 8 23.42 11.53 2.51
CA TYR A 8 23.58 10.11 2.80
C TYR A 8 22.24 9.48 3.22
N THR A 9 21.98 8.28 2.74
CA THR A 9 20.78 7.51 3.11
C THR A 9 21.12 6.02 3.25
N ASP A 10 20.62 5.36 4.25
CA ASP A 10 20.66 3.91 4.41
C ASP A 10 19.48 3.19 3.71
N CYS A 11 18.49 3.96 3.28
CA CYS A 11 17.34 3.47 2.54
C CYS A 11 17.65 3.35 1.05
N ARG A 12 18.06 2.15 0.58
CA ARG A 12 18.39 1.90 -0.83
C ARG A 12 17.25 2.21 -1.80
N SER A 13 15.99 2.10 -1.35
CA SER A 13 14.84 2.45 -2.17
C SER A 13 14.80 3.94 -2.53
N CYS A 14 15.35 4.84 -1.70
CA CYS A 14 15.43 6.27 -2.03
C CYS A 14 16.35 6.50 -3.25
N LEU A 15 17.50 5.83 -3.30
CA LEU A 15 18.39 5.88 -4.46
C LEU A 15 17.70 5.33 -5.71
N THR A 16 17.13 4.13 -5.63
CA THR A 16 16.40 3.49 -6.75
C THR A 16 15.25 4.36 -7.27
N ILE A 17 14.52 5.05 -6.39
CA ILE A 17 13.43 5.95 -6.78
C ILE A 17 14.01 7.19 -7.52
N ALA A 18 15.10 7.76 -7.02
CA ALA A 18 15.75 8.90 -7.66
C ALA A 18 16.31 8.53 -9.04
N GLU A 19 16.90 7.34 -9.20
CA GLU A 19 17.38 6.80 -10.47
C GLU A 19 16.26 6.61 -11.51
N ARG A 20 15.06 6.22 -11.06
CA ARG A 20 13.90 6.05 -11.96
C ARG A 20 13.25 7.37 -12.37
N GLY A 21 13.62 8.47 -11.72
CA GLY A 21 13.22 9.82 -12.07
C GLY A 21 11.85 10.24 -11.56
N ARG A 22 11.56 11.53 -11.77
CA ARG A 22 10.39 12.23 -11.25
C ARG A 22 9.07 11.58 -11.66
N SER A 23 8.92 11.29 -12.96
CA SER A 23 7.67 10.72 -13.50
C SER A 23 7.27 9.43 -12.80
N TRP A 24 8.24 8.55 -12.53
CA TRP A 24 7.99 7.30 -11.82
C TRP A 24 7.70 7.52 -10.34
N ALA A 25 8.49 8.36 -9.67
CA ALA A 25 8.42 8.59 -8.23
C ALA A 25 7.10 9.26 -7.81
N THR A 26 6.56 10.17 -8.64
CA THR A 26 5.36 10.97 -8.34
C THR A 26 4.07 10.36 -8.88
N SER A 27 4.12 9.17 -9.48
CA SER A 27 2.94 8.48 -10.00
C SER A 27 1.95 8.15 -8.88
N ALA A 28 0.65 8.41 -9.12
CA ALA A 28 -0.42 8.34 -8.11
C ALA A 28 -0.57 6.99 -7.42
N ASN A 29 -0.13 5.90 -8.06
CA ASN A 29 -0.18 4.55 -7.52
C ASN A 29 1.05 4.17 -6.67
N ARG A 30 1.97 5.11 -6.42
CA ARG A 30 3.19 4.88 -5.63
C ARG A 30 3.01 5.31 -4.18
N ALA A 31 3.52 4.49 -3.28
CA ALA A 31 3.67 4.89 -1.89
C ALA A 31 4.56 6.14 -1.81
N ASN A 32 4.18 7.08 -0.96
CA ASN A 32 4.92 8.33 -0.76
C ASN A 32 5.04 9.27 -1.98
N ALA A 33 4.22 9.10 -3.03
CA ALA A 33 4.25 9.96 -4.22
C ALA A 33 4.19 11.47 -3.87
N ARG A 34 3.38 11.87 -2.88
CA ARG A 34 3.28 13.26 -2.42
C ARG A 34 4.59 13.78 -1.82
N VAL A 35 5.32 12.94 -1.08
CA VAL A 35 6.64 13.29 -0.52
C VAL A 35 7.63 13.52 -1.66
N TRP A 36 7.64 12.62 -2.64
CA TRP A 36 8.48 12.76 -3.82
C TRP A 36 8.13 13.98 -4.67
N CYS A 37 6.85 14.34 -4.79
CA CYS A 37 6.44 15.59 -5.43
C CYS A 37 7.07 16.82 -4.74
N ALA A 38 7.06 16.85 -3.40
CA ALA A 38 7.67 17.93 -2.63
C ALA A 38 9.20 17.97 -2.84
N ILE A 39 9.88 16.82 -2.76
CA ILE A 39 11.33 16.71 -2.99
C ILE A 39 11.70 17.22 -4.39
N TYR A 40 11.04 16.72 -5.44
CA TYR A 40 11.29 17.15 -6.81
C TYR A 40 10.86 18.59 -7.11
N GLY A 41 10.01 19.19 -6.26
CA GLY A 41 9.68 20.62 -6.31
C GLY A 41 10.79 21.55 -5.82
N THR A 42 11.76 21.01 -5.06
CA THR A 42 12.88 21.78 -4.48
C THR A 42 14.21 21.58 -5.19
N VAL A 43 14.29 20.66 -6.18
CA VAL A 43 15.54 20.40 -6.94
C VAL A 43 15.47 21.02 -8.33
N ASP A 44 16.56 21.61 -8.76
CA ASP A 44 16.65 22.33 -10.03
C ASP A 44 16.60 21.41 -11.28
N SER A 45 17.01 20.14 -11.11
CA SER A 45 16.96 19.16 -12.20
C SER A 45 16.83 17.73 -11.65
N GLU A 46 16.26 16.82 -12.44
CA GLU A 46 16.12 15.40 -12.04
C GLU A 46 17.46 14.75 -11.73
N GLY A 47 18.50 15.04 -12.52
CA GLY A 47 19.83 14.50 -12.29
C GLY A 47 20.54 15.09 -11.07
N ALA A 48 20.10 16.25 -10.55
CA ALA A 48 20.70 16.83 -9.36
C ALA A 48 20.42 15.96 -8.11
N LEU A 49 19.23 15.42 -7.99
CA LEU A 49 18.88 14.54 -6.86
C LEU A 49 19.70 13.23 -6.85
N CYS A 50 19.85 12.58 -8.02
CA CYS A 50 20.70 11.39 -8.13
C CYS A 50 22.15 11.63 -7.75
N ARG A 51 22.70 12.77 -8.17
CA ARG A 51 24.08 13.13 -7.84
C ARG A 51 24.26 13.52 -6.38
N ALA A 52 23.21 14.04 -5.74
CA ALA A 52 23.24 14.41 -4.33
C ALA A 52 23.10 13.22 -3.39
N LEU A 53 22.48 12.11 -3.84
CA LEU A 53 22.19 10.96 -3.01
C LEU A 53 23.34 9.93 -3.03
N THR A 54 23.83 9.58 -1.86
CA THR A 54 24.78 8.46 -1.68
C THR A 54 24.16 7.46 -0.69
N TRP A 55 24.01 6.22 -1.14
CA TRP A 55 23.54 5.16 -0.25
C TRP A 55 24.69 4.63 0.62
N ILE A 56 24.41 4.44 1.90
CA ILE A 56 25.29 3.80 2.90
C ILE A 56 24.63 2.48 3.33
N PRO A 57 25.40 1.39 3.51
CA PRO A 57 24.88 0.15 4.05
C PRO A 57 24.21 0.36 5.42
N ALA A 58 22.96 -0.08 5.57
CA ALA A 58 22.24 -0.06 6.84
C ALA A 58 22.88 -1.02 7.85
N HIS A 59 22.73 -0.72 9.14
CA HIS A 59 23.15 -1.60 10.25
C HIS A 59 24.64 -2.03 10.22
N THR A 60 25.49 -1.20 9.68
CA THR A 60 26.96 -1.41 9.66
C THR A 60 27.51 -1.49 11.09
N THR A 61 28.32 -2.53 11.39
CA THR A 61 29.01 -2.63 12.67
C THR A 61 30.34 -1.85 12.65
N GLN A 62 30.90 -1.57 13.81
CA GLN A 62 32.16 -0.83 13.91
C GLN A 62 33.33 -1.55 13.21
N GLU A 63 33.34 -2.89 13.23
CA GLU A 63 34.39 -3.69 12.60
C GLU A 63 34.31 -3.66 11.05
N GLN A 64 33.17 -3.28 10.50
CA GLN A 64 32.96 -3.20 9.07
C GLN A 64 33.34 -1.83 8.47
N ILE A 65 33.70 -0.86 9.31
CA ILE A 65 34.18 0.44 8.84
C ILE A 65 35.45 0.24 8.00
N GLY A 66 35.49 0.90 6.83
CA GLY A 66 36.61 0.77 5.91
C GLY A 66 36.55 -0.44 4.99
N THR A 67 35.61 -1.38 5.18
CA THR A 67 35.44 -2.57 4.35
C THR A 67 34.16 -2.54 3.49
N LEU A 68 33.07 -2.01 4.03
CA LEU A 68 31.81 -1.88 3.28
C LEU A 68 31.83 -0.68 2.35
N MET A 69 31.34 -0.88 1.14
CA MET A 69 31.31 0.14 0.10
C MET A 69 29.96 0.85 0.03
N LYS A 70 29.99 2.16 -0.13
CA LYS A 70 28.84 3.03 -0.47
C LYS A 70 28.52 2.94 -1.97
N SER A 71 27.40 3.56 -2.36
CA SER A 71 27.01 3.61 -3.79
C SER A 71 27.97 4.42 -4.68
N ASP A 72 28.80 5.29 -4.09
CA ASP A 72 29.84 6.04 -4.78
C ASP A 72 31.16 5.25 -4.99
N GLY A 73 31.20 4.00 -4.52
CA GLY A 73 32.40 3.14 -4.61
C GLY A 73 33.47 3.41 -3.54
N LEU A 74 33.21 4.30 -2.59
CA LEU A 74 34.12 4.57 -1.48
C LEU A 74 33.73 3.75 -0.25
N ALA A 75 34.70 3.41 0.58
CA ALA A 75 34.44 2.72 1.83
C ALA A 75 33.75 3.65 2.84
N VAL A 76 32.89 3.06 3.68
CA VAL A 76 32.25 3.78 4.80
C VAL A 76 33.31 4.23 5.80
N THR A 77 33.29 5.50 6.12
CA THR A 77 34.19 6.10 7.13
C THR A 77 33.58 6.05 8.52
N SER A 78 34.43 6.20 9.56
CA SER A 78 33.97 6.29 10.95
C SER A 78 33.01 7.46 11.20
N VAL A 79 33.23 8.58 10.51
CA VAL A 79 32.38 9.77 10.64
C VAL A 79 30.99 9.49 10.05
N GLU A 80 30.92 8.91 8.86
CA GLU A 80 29.65 8.55 8.19
C GLU A 80 28.89 7.49 9.00
N TRP A 81 29.58 6.48 9.51
CA TRP A 81 29.01 5.48 10.38
C TRP A 81 28.39 6.10 11.65
N LEU A 82 29.16 6.96 12.35
CA LEU A 82 28.66 7.64 13.55
C LEU A 82 27.48 8.57 13.23
N ALA A 83 27.55 9.31 12.15
CA ALA A 83 26.46 10.20 11.72
C ALA A 83 25.17 9.39 11.45
N ASN A 84 25.26 8.28 10.73
CA ASN A 84 24.11 7.40 10.46
C ASN A 84 23.54 6.81 11.75
N PHE A 85 24.40 6.36 12.68
CA PHE A 85 23.98 5.87 13.98
C PHE A 85 23.22 6.93 14.79
N VAL A 86 23.71 8.16 14.84
CA VAL A 86 23.07 9.28 15.58
C VAL A 86 21.72 9.62 14.96
N VAL A 87 21.62 9.69 13.62
CA VAL A 87 20.36 9.96 12.93
C VAL A 87 19.33 8.87 13.20
N ASP A 88 19.72 7.58 13.14
CA ASP A 88 18.85 6.46 13.47
C ASP A 88 18.35 6.49 14.92
N LEU A 89 19.23 6.83 15.86
CA LEU A 89 18.87 7.01 17.28
C LEU A 89 17.84 8.13 17.46
N LEU A 90 18.06 9.28 16.81
CA LEU A 90 17.15 10.42 16.88
C LEU A 90 15.80 10.11 16.23
N ALA A 91 15.79 9.43 15.09
CA ALA A 91 14.59 8.98 14.41
C ALA A 91 13.76 8.02 15.28
N LYS A 92 14.40 7.03 15.91
CA LYS A 92 13.75 6.11 16.85
C LYS A 92 13.17 6.85 18.07
N ARG A 93 13.91 7.82 18.62
CA ARG A 93 13.42 8.64 19.74
C ARG A 93 12.22 9.47 19.34
N ALA A 94 12.24 10.11 18.17
CA ALA A 94 11.13 10.87 17.63
C ALA A 94 9.91 9.96 17.37
N ALA A 95 10.10 8.79 16.76
CA ALA A 95 9.02 7.82 16.53
C ALA A 95 8.37 7.38 17.85
N ASN A 96 9.17 7.08 18.87
CA ASN A 96 8.68 6.68 20.19
C ASN A 96 7.90 7.81 20.90
N SER A 97 8.27 9.07 20.71
CA SER A 97 7.54 10.22 21.29
C SER A 97 6.15 10.42 20.68
N HIS A 98 5.95 9.92 19.47
CA HIS A 98 4.67 9.96 18.72
C HIS A 98 4.00 8.59 18.64
N ALA A 99 4.49 7.59 19.37
CA ALA A 99 3.92 6.25 19.35
C ALA A 99 2.46 6.25 19.84
N VAL A 100 1.60 5.59 19.10
CA VAL A 100 0.20 5.40 19.48
C VAL A 100 0.15 4.58 20.77
N PRO A 101 -0.61 5.00 21.80
CA PRO A 101 -0.71 4.26 23.05
C PRO A 101 -1.11 2.80 22.79
N PRO A 102 -0.51 1.83 23.50
CA PRO A 102 -0.82 0.40 23.29
C PRO A 102 -2.32 0.05 23.45
N ALA A 103 -3.05 0.80 24.30
CA ALA A 103 -4.49 0.63 24.45
C ALA A 103 -5.24 0.98 23.16
N CYS A 104 -4.84 2.04 22.46
CA CYS A 104 -5.44 2.42 21.18
C CYS A 104 -5.14 1.38 20.08
N LEU A 105 -3.91 0.84 20.05
CA LEU A 105 -3.55 -0.22 19.10
C LEU A 105 -4.38 -1.48 19.34
N ARG A 106 -4.58 -1.88 20.59
CA ARG A 106 -5.47 -3.01 20.94
C ARG A 106 -6.91 -2.74 20.49
N ALA A 107 -7.46 -1.57 20.82
CA ALA A 107 -8.83 -1.22 20.41
C ALA A 107 -9.02 -1.23 18.88
N MET A 108 -8.01 -0.78 18.11
CA MET A 108 -8.04 -0.85 16.65
C MET A 108 -7.99 -2.31 16.14
N SER A 109 -7.15 -3.16 16.76
CA SER A 109 -7.06 -4.58 16.43
C SER A 109 -8.37 -5.30 16.72
N ASP A 110 -8.96 -5.07 17.88
CA ASP A 110 -10.25 -5.67 18.28
C ASP A 110 -11.39 -5.24 17.35
N ALA A 111 -11.42 -3.95 16.99
CA ALA A 111 -12.39 -3.43 16.02
C ALA A 111 -12.20 -4.08 14.63
N ALA A 112 -10.97 -4.24 14.15
CA ALA A 112 -10.69 -4.89 12.88
C ALA A 112 -11.14 -6.35 12.88
N THR A 113 -10.88 -7.08 13.98
CA THR A 113 -11.34 -8.47 14.16
C THR A 113 -12.86 -8.56 14.15
N ALA A 114 -13.54 -7.69 14.90
CA ALA A 114 -15.02 -7.67 14.94
C ALA A 114 -15.65 -7.34 13.57
N VAL A 115 -15.02 -6.47 12.77
CA VAL A 115 -15.46 -6.18 11.40
C VAL A 115 -15.28 -7.40 10.51
N ALA A 116 -14.14 -8.08 10.58
CA ALA A 116 -13.87 -9.29 9.80
C ALA A 116 -14.86 -10.42 10.12
N GLU A 117 -15.16 -10.66 11.40
CA GLU A 117 -16.15 -11.66 11.85
C GLU A 117 -17.56 -11.34 11.32
N ARG A 118 -17.99 -10.08 11.43
CA ARG A 118 -19.30 -9.64 10.91
C ARG A 118 -19.38 -9.77 9.40
N ALA A 119 -18.31 -9.42 8.68
CA ALA A 119 -18.24 -9.58 7.23
C ALA A 119 -18.33 -11.05 6.82
N ALA A 120 -17.66 -11.95 7.54
CA ALA A 120 -17.76 -13.40 7.32
C ALA A 120 -19.18 -13.93 7.51
N VAL A 121 -19.86 -13.53 8.61
CA VAL A 121 -21.27 -13.90 8.87
C VAL A 121 -22.19 -13.39 7.76
N LEU A 122 -22.05 -12.11 7.36
CA LEU A 122 -22.83 -11.55 6.25
C LEU A 122 -22.57 -12.30 4.95
N GLY A 123 -21.33 -12.66 4.67
CA GLY A 123 -20.97 -13.47 3.51
C GLY A 123 -21.64 -14.84 3.50
N LEU A 124 -21.67 -15.52 4.64
CA LEU A 124 -22.37 -16.81 4.80
C LEU A 124 -23.87 -16.69 4.60
N ILE A 125 -24.51 -15.67 5.21
CA ILE A 125 -25.95 -15.41 5.06
C ILE A 125 -26.28 -15.12 3.59
N THR A 126 -25.50 -14.25 2.94
CA THR A 126 -25.68 -13.90 1.53
C THR A 126 -25.51 -15.14 0.63
N TYR A 127 -24.49 -15.96 0.91
CA TYR A 127 -24.26 -17.20 0.16
C TYR A 127 -25.41 -18.18 0.34
N ALA A 128 -25.88 -18.41 1.57
CA ALA A 128 -27.01 -19.30 1.87
C ALA A 128 -28.30 -18.81 1.20
N SER A 129 -28.59 -17.52 1.28
CA SER A 129 -29.76 -16.90 0.67
C SER A 129 -29.75 -17.05 -0.85
N GLN A 130 -28.61 -16.80 -1.52
CA GLN A 130 -28.50 -16.89 -2.97
C GLN A 130 -28.45 -18.33 -3.50
N ASN A 131 -28.13 -19.30 -2.65
CA ASN A 131 -28.04 -20.71 -3.03
C ASN A 131 -29.14 -21.57 -2.38
N HIS A 132 -30.20 -20.94 -1.86
CA HIS A 132 -31.33 -21.66 -1.29
C HIS A 132 -32.01 -22.51 -2.35
N LYS A 133 -32.15 -23.81 -2.04
CA LYS A 133 -32.84 -24.77 -2.91
C LYS A 133 -34.27 -24.94 -2.43
N SER A 134 -35.22 -24.72 -3.32
CA SER A 134 -36.63 -24.97 -3.08
C SER A 134 -37.09 -26.16 -3.92
N HIS A 135 -37.81 -27.07 -3.29
CA HIS A 135 -38.48 -28.17 -3.97
C HIS A 135 -39.81 -27.67 -4.52
N THR A 136 -40.08 -27.91 -5.78
CA THR A 136 -41.34 -27.55 -6.44
C THR A 136 -41.75 -28.67 -7.41
N THR A 137 -43.02 -28.67 -7.81
CA THR A 137 -43.52 -29.64 -8.75
C THR A 137 -43.79 -28.94 -10.09
N ASP A 138 -43.31 -29.52 -11.20
CA ASP A 138 -43.54 -28.97 -12.53
C ASP A 138 -44.98 -29.20 -13.01
N ALA A 139 -45.33 -28.66 -14.18
CA ALA A 139 -46.65 -28.78 -14.75
C ALA A 139 -47.09 -30.23 -15.11
N HIS A 140 -46.14 -31.16 -15.04
CA HIS A 140 -46.34 -32.60 -15.31
C HIS A 140 -46.37 -33.44 -14.02
N GLY A 141 -46.37 -32.80 -12.85
CA GLY A 141 -46.41 -33.48 -11.56
C GLY A 141 -45.03 -34.04 -11.07
N LYS A 142 -43.93 -33.70 -11.78
CA LYS A 142 -42.58 -34.16 -11.43
C LYS A 142 -41.91 -33.21 -10.43
N GLU A 143 -41.36 -33.75 -9.36
CA GLU A 143 -40.56 -32.97 -8.43
C GLU A 143 -39.32 -32.42 -9.10
N CYS A 144 -39.05 -31.13 -8.94
CA CYS A 144 -37.84 -30.45 -9.39
C CYS A 144 -37.28 -29.55 -8.29
N VAL A 145 -35.95 -29.37 -8.31
CA VAL A 145 -35.23 -28.52 -7.36
C VAL A 145 -34.82 -27.25 -8.11
N ILE A 146 -35.30 -26.11 -7.64
CA ILE A 146 -34.92 -24.80 -8.18
C ILE A 146 -34.04 -24.07 -7.17
N THR A 147 -33.03 -23.35 -7.66
CA THR A 147 -32.26 -22.41 -6.84
C THR A 147 -32.94 -21.06 -6.86
N VAL A 148 -33.45 -20.61 -5.73
CA VAL A 148 -34.07 -19.29 -5.59
C VAL A 148 -32.96 -18.24 -5.45
N ARG A 149 -32.95 -17.24 -6.35
CA ARG A 149 -32.01 -16.11 -6.34
C ARG A 149 -32.79 -14.81 -6.46
N ASP A 150 -32.69 -13.95 -5.44
CA ASP A 150 -33.42 -12.67 -5.40
C ASP A 150 -33.12 -11.73 -6.59
N SER A 151 -31.91 -11.77 -7.13
CA SER A 151 -31.47 -10.81 -8.16
C SER A 151 -32.01 -11.11 -9.59
N ARG A 152 -32.64 -12.26 -9.85
CA ARG A 152 -33.14 -12.63 -11.18
C ARG A 152 -34.52 -12.07 -11.52
N GLN A 153 -35.38 -11.84 -10.52
CA GLN A 153 -36.74 -11.34 -10.76
C GLN A 153 -36.77 -9.86 -11.16
N ALA A 154 -35.95 -9.02 -10.54
CA ALA A 154 -35.88 -7.58 -10.88
C ALA A 154 -35.40 -7.32 -12.32
N ARG A 155 -34.42 -8.09 -12.82
CA ARG A 155 -33.91 -7.93 -14.20
C ARG A 155 -34.90 -8.42 -15.28
N LYS A 156 -35.75 -9.40 -14.95
CA LYS A 156 -36.72 -9.94 -15.92
C LYS A 156 -37.91 -8.99 -16.12
N THR A 157 -38.34 -8.32 -15.02
CA THR A 157 -39.45 -7.35 -15.07
C THR A 157 -39.09 -6.09 -15.86
N GLU A 158 -37.81 -5.62 -15.71
CA GLU A 158 -37.36 -4.44 -16.46
C GLU A 158 -37.21 -4.70 -17.97
N LYS A 159 -36.79 -5.89 -18.37
CA LYS A 159 -36.66 -6.29 -19.76
C LYS A 159 -38.01 -6.52 -20.46
N ASP A 160 -38.96 -7.10 -19.74
CA ASP A 160 -40.32 -7.35 -20.23
C ASP A 160 -41.12 -6.04 -20.38
N THR A 161 -40.73 -4.96 -19.68
CA THR A 161 -41.39 -3.65 -19.80
C THR A 161 -40.85 -2.82 -20.97
N VAL A 162 -39.60 -2.99 -21.34
CA VAL A 162 -38.96 -2.27 -22.45
C VAL A 162 -39.37 -2.83 -23.80
N ASP A 163 -39.60 -4.16 -23.90
CA ASP A 163 -40.02 -4.81 -25.16
C ASP A 163 -41.52 -4.63 -25.50
N LYS A 164 -42.30 -3.98 -24.59
CA LYS A 164 -43.74 -3.73 -24.81
C LYS A 164 -44.10 -2.28 -25.14
N ALA A 165 -43.10 -1.43 -25.46
CA ALA A 165 -43.40 -0.11 -25.98
C ALA A 165 -44.07 -0.21 -27.36
N PRO A 166 -45.23 0.41 -27.58
CA PRO A 166 -45.92 0.32 -28.89
C PRO A 166 -45.09 1.05 -29.94
N THR A 167 -44.82 0.36 -31.00
CA THR A 167 -44.27 0.95 -32.24
C THR A 167 -45.31 1.87 -32.87
N PRO A 168 -44.94 3.07 -33.36
CA PRO A 168 -45.84 4.05 -33.95
C PRO A 168 -46.43 3.60 -35.27
#